data_969fdcb1a6fc8c3ed05e8b33f84b57a6
#
_entry.id   969fdcb1a6fc8c3ed05e8b33f84b57a6
#
_cell.length_a   1.000
_cell.length_b   1.000
_cell.length_c   1.000
_cell.angle_alpha   90.00
_cell.angle_beta   90.00
_cell.angle_gamma   90.00
#
_symmetry.space_group_name_H-M   'P 1'
#
loop_
_entity.id
_entity.type
_entity.pdbx_description
1 polymer ?
#
loop_
_entity_poly.entity_id
_entity_poly.type
_entity_poly.pdbx_seq_one_letter_code
_entity_poly.pdbx_strand_id
1 'polypeptide(L)'
;FLGERVVGREFRDITLSEETLEVRSFADLEDFFRRIFDFMEVQAKSSEVWRNHHIATIRKVRNRLGNISVRAKGLVTDDGQASDLPWGKFADRSVHVIDVAGIDPLAQDLVFARAVSKLKEHLERRDLGVDHVVVFVDELNKYAPADGQDTYVRRMLLELSERGRYLGLVLFSAQQFRSQVLRRVVGNAGTALFGRMDMDELATAGYGILS
;
A
#
# COMPACT_ATOMS: atom_id res chain seq x y z
N PHE A 1 0.23 -6.86 -11.67
CA PHE A 1 -0.83 -7.76 -11.19
C PHE A 1 -1.91 -8.02 -12.25
N LEU A 2 -2.18 -7.06 -13.10
CA LEU A 2 -3.18 -7.19 -14.17
C LEU A 2 -2.46 -7.58 -15.45
N GLY A 3 -2.80 -8.71 -16.01
CA GLY A 3 -2.14 -9.31 -17.18
C GLY A 3 -1.53 -10.69 -16.95
N GLU A 4 -1.45 -11.15 -15.70
CA GLU A 4 -1.13 -12.55 -15.43
C GLU A 4 -2.38 -13.41 -15.57
N ARG A 5 -2.26 -14.51 -16.31
CA ARG A 5 -3.30 -15.52 -16.39
C ARG A 5 -3.51 -16.17 -15.04
N VAL A 6 -4.67 -15.94 -14.45
CA VAL A 6 -5.10 -16.69 -13.27
C VAL A 6 -5.63 -18.04 -13.78
N VAL A 7 -4.78 -19.03 -13.76
CA VAL A 7 -5.21 -20.43 -14.03
C VAL A 7 -6.00 -20.87 -12.80
N GLY A 8 -7.30 -21.16 -12.98
CA GLY A 8 -8.13 -21.76 -11.95
C GLY A 8 -7.49 -23.07 -11.50
N ARG A 9 -7.09 -23.17 -10.23
CA ARG A 9 -6.67 -24.44 -9.62
C ARG A 9 -7.92 -25.16 -9.12
N GLU A 10 -7.99 -26.46 -9.37
CA GLU A 10 -8.93 -27.32 -8.66
C GLU A 10 -8.68 -27.19 -7.16
N PHE A 11 -9.54 -26.50 -6.48
CA PHE A 11 -9.72 -26.75 -5.06
C PHE A 11 -10.54 -28.03 -4.96
N ARG A 12 -10.16 -28.96 -4.09
CA ARG A 12 -10.73 -30.31 -4.01
C ARG A 12 -12.25 -30.41 -3.93
N ASP A 13 -12.96 -29.30 -3.72
CA ASP A 13 -14.41 -29.21 -3.63
C ASP A 13 -15.03 -28.07 -4.46
N ILE A 14 -14.22 -27.42 -5.29
CA ILE A 14 -14.66 -26.37 -6.21
C ILE A 14 -14.08 -26.71 -7.57
N THR A 15 -14.89 -27.33 -8.39
CA THR A 15 -14.61 -27.37 -9.82
C THR A 15 -14.94 -25.96 -10.36
N LEU A 16 -14.00 -25.06 -10.21
CA LEU A 16 -13.95 -23.93 -11.10
C LEU A 16 -13.52 -24.57 -12.42
N SER A 17 -14.43 -24.50 -13.41
CA SER A 17 -14.15 -25.00 -14.74
C SER A 17 -12.72 -24.64 -15.17
N GLU A 18 -12.07 -25.46 -15.95
CA GLU A 18 -10.71 -25.25 -16.51
C GLU A 18 -10.59 -23.95 -17.35
N GLU A 19 -11.55 -23.05 -17.26
CA GLU A 19 -11.51 -21.76 -17.91
C GLU A 19 -10.39 -20.91 -17.31
N THR A 20 -9.43 -20.60 -18.14
CA THR A 20 -8.42 -19.59 -17.84
C THR A 20 -9.13 -18.25 -17.76
N LEU A 21 -9.30 -17.71 -16.55
CA LEU A 21 -9.84 -16.38 -16.37
C LEU A 21 -8.71 -15.38 -16.61
N GLU A 22 -8.80 -14.62 -17.69
CA GLU A 22 -7.92 -13.46 -17.91
C GLU A 22 -8.45 -12.31 -17.08
N VAL A 23 -7.71 -11.95 -16.04
CA VAL A 23 -8.00 -10.74 -15.23
C VAL A 23 -7.25 -9.57 -15.86
N ARG A 24 -7.97 -8.67 -16.51
CA ARG A 24 -7.42 -7.49 -17.20
C ARG A 24 -7.75 -6.17 -16.49
N SER A 25 -8.76 -6.20 -15.61
CA SER A 25 -9.24 -5.04 -14.90
C SER A 25 -9.58 -5.35 -13.45
N PHE A 26 -9.78 -4.32 -12.63
CA PHE A 26 -10.32 -4.51 -11.28
C PHE A 26 -11.76 -5.05 -11.31
N ALA A 27 -12.54 -4.74 -12.35
CA ALA A 27 -13.89 -5.27 -12.50
C ALA A 27 -13.87 -6.79 -12.70
N ASP A 28 -12.95 -7.32 -13.50
CA ASP A 28 -12.78 -8.77 -13.69
C ASP A 28 -12.34 -9.45 -12.39
N LEU A 29 -11.45 -8.79 -11.63
CA LEU A 29 -11.02 -9.28 -10.32
C LEU A 29 -12.18 -9.31 -9.31
N GLU A 30 -13.03 -8.28 -9.30
CA GLU A 30 -14.24 -8.25 -8.46
C GLU A 30 -15.22 -9.35 -8.85
N ASP A 31 -15.47 -9.57 -10.14
CA ASP A 31 -16.35 -10.63 -10.63
C ASP A 31 -15.81 -12.02 -10.22
N PHE A 32 -14.51 -12.23 -10.35
CA PHE A 32 -13.84 -13.45 -9.91
C PHE A 32 -14.05 -13.71 -8.42
N PHE A 33 -13.77 -12.71 -7.56
CA PHE A 33 -13.98 -12.85 -6.13
C PHE A 33 -15.46 -13.05 -5.78
N ARG A 34 -16.35 -12.33 -6.43
CA ARG A 34 -17.80 -12.49 -6.21
C ARG A 34 -18.24 -13.93 -6.46
N ARG A 35 -17.85 -14.54 -7.58
CA ARG A 35 -18.17 -15.93 -7.92
C ARG A 35 -17.64 -16.90 -6.88
N ILE A 36 -16.41 -16.72 -6.41
CA ILE A 36 -15.81 -17.56 -5.36
C ILE A 36 -16.62 -17.45 -4.06
N PHE A 37 -16.93 -16.24 -3.62
CA PHE A 37 -17.65 -16.05 -2.37
C PHE A 37 -19.08 -16.55 -2.44
N ASP A 38 -19.77 -16.34 -3.55
CA ASP A 38 -21.13 -16.88 -3.76
C ASP A 38 -21.10 -18.41 -3.71
N PHE A 39 -20.11 -19.05 -4.32
CA PHE A 39 -19.92 -20.49 -4.21
C PHE A 39 -19.71 -20.94 -2.76
N MET A 40 -18.82 -20.27 -2.01
CA MET A 40 -18.57 -20.59 -0.61
C MET A 40 -19.83 -20.48 0.25
N GLU A 41 -20.66 -19.47 0.02
CA GLU A 41 -21.94 -19.29 0.72
C GLU A 41 -22.93 -20.40 0.39
N VAL A 42 -23.04 -20.80 -0.87
CA VAL A 42 -23.92 -21.90 -1.31
C VAL A 42 -23.46 -23.23 -0.71
N GLN A 43 -22.15 -23.49 -0.67
CA GLN A 43 -21.59 -24.74 -0.11
C GLN A 43 -21.72 -24.82 1.42
N ALA A 44 -21.73 -23.71 2.12
CA ALA A 44 -21.90 -23.68 3.57
C ALA A 44 -23.31 -24.11 3.99
N LYS A 45 -24.31 -23.94 3.12
CA LYS A 45 -25.73 -24.29 3.36
C LYS A 45 -26.21 -23.73 4.72
N SER A 46 -26.84 -24.60 5.51
CA SER A 46 -27.39 -24.25 6.85
C SER A 46 -26.37 -24.29 7.98
N SER A 47 -25.14 -24.74 7.72
CA SER A 47 -24.11 -24.88 8.78
C SER A 47 -23.47 -23.55 9.20
N GLU A 48 -23.71 -22.47 8.45
CA GLU A 48 -23.06 -21.14 8.61
C GLU A 48 -21.53 -21.19 8.60
N VAL A 49 -20.94 -22.34 8.27
CA VAL A 49 -19.50 -22.56 8.20
C VAL A 49 -19.14 -23.21 6.89
N TRP A 50 -18.20 -22.64 6.17
CA TRP A 50 -17.56 -23.26 5.03
C TRP A 50 -16.14 -23.65 5.42
N ARG A 51 -15.88 -24.97 5.45
CA ARG A 51 -14.63 -25.53 6.04
C ARG A 51 -14.46 -25.01 7.48
N ASN A 52 -13.38 -24.26 7.76
CA ASN A 52 -13.08 -23.72 9.08
C ASN A 52 -13.44 -22.23 9.22
N HIS A 53 -14.16 -21.67 8.23
CA HIS A 53 -14.46 -20.25 8.20
C HIS A 53 -15.96 -19.99 8.33
N HIS A 54 -16.32 -19.14 9.29
CA HIS A 54 -17.70 -18.70 9.46
C HIS A 54 -18.13 -17.82 8.27
N ILE A 55 -19.35 -18.02 7.77
CA ILE A 55 -19.90 -17.27 6.62
C ILE A 55 -19.88 -15.76 6.85
N ALA A 56 -20.12 -15.29 8.07
CA ALA A 56 -20.00 -13.87 8.39
C ALA A 56 -18.60 -13.30 8.11
N THR A 57 -17.54 -14.09 8.33
CA THR A 57 -16.17 -13.68 8.00
C THR A 57 -15.98 -13.62 6.49
N ILE A 58 -16.49 -14.60 5.75
CA ILE A 58 -16.42 -14.63 4.29
C ILE A 58 -17.16 -13.43 3.70
N ARG A 59 -18.36 -13.12 4.18
CA ARG A 59 -19.13 -11.93 3.77
C ARG A 59 -18.40 -10.63 4.08
N LYS A 60 -17.73 -10.54 5.23
CA LYS A 60 -16.91 -9.37 5.60
C LYS A 60 -15.75 -9.17 4.63
N VAL A 61 -15.07 -10.23 4.22
CA VAL A 61 -14.00 -10.17 3.22
C VAL A 61 -14.57 -9.76 1.86
N ARG A 62 -15.66 -10.40 1.40
CA ARG A 62 -16.35 -10.03 0.16
C ARG A 62 -16.70 -8.54 0.12
N ASN A 63 -17.31 -8.02 1.20
CA ASN A 63 -17.70 -6.61 1.26
C ASN A 63 -16.50 -5.64 1.26
N ARG A 64 -15.34 -6.09 1.76
CA ARG A 64 -14.10 -5.29 1.70
C ARG A 64 -13.47 -5.27 0.30
N LEU A 65 -13.60 -6.36 -0.44
CA LEU A 65 -13.10 -6.47 -1.81
C LEU A 65 -14.09 -5.90 -2.83
N GLY A 66 -15.39 -5.87 -2.49
CA GLY A 66 -16.42 -5.24 -3.32
C GLY A 66 -16.14 -3.75 -3.50
N ASN A 67 -16.46 -3.24 -4.68
CA ASN A 67 -16.24 -1.85 -5.09
C ASN A 67 -14.75 -1.46 -5.25
N ILE A 68 -13.83 -2.42 -5.32
CA ILE A 68 -12.42 -2.12 -5.55
C ILE A 68 -12.21 -1.43 -6.90
N SER A 69 -12.99 -1.84 -7.92
CA SER A 69 -12.97 -1.23 -9.27
C SER A 69 -13.37 0.25 -9.23
N VAL A 70 -14.35 0.59 -8.38
CA VAL A 70 -14.81 1.98 -8.23
C VAL A 70 -13.76 2.82 -7.51
N ARG A 71 -13.19 2.30 -6.42
CA ARG A 71 -12.20 3.00 -5.61
C ARG A 71 -10.86 3.16 -6.32
N ALA A 72 -10.47 2.16 -7.10
CA ALA A 72 -9.22 2.15 -7.85
C ALA A 72 -9.39 2.62 -9.30
N LYS A 73 -10.52 3.25 -9.64
CA LYS A 73 -10.79 3.76 -10.98
C LYS A 73 -9.67 4.72 -11.43
N GLY A 74 -9.13 4.45 -12.61
CA GLY A 74 -8.04 5.24 -13.19
C GLY A 74 -6.64 4.91 -12.67
N LEU A 75 -6.50 4.01 -11.68
CA LEU A 75 -5.18 3.57 -11.19
C LEU A 75 -4.63 2.38 -11.97
N VAL A 76 -5.50 1.62 -12.61
CA VAL A 76 -5.14 0.44 -13.38
C VAL A 76 -5.82 0.51 -14.73
N THR A 77 -5.04 0.30 -15.76
CA THR A 77 -5.50 0.25 -17.14
C THR A 77 -4.85 -0.95 -17.83
N ASP A 78 -5.57 -1.55 -18.76
CA ASP A 78 -5.13 -2.68 -19.58
C ASP A 78 -4.64 -2.27 -20.98
N ASP A 79 -4.73 -0.98 -21.30
CA ASP A 79 -4.43 -0.45 -22.63
C ASP A 79 -2.94 -0.23 -22.91
N GLY A 80 -2.07 -0.59 -21.98
CA GLY A 80 -0.62 -0.39 -22.09
C GLY A 80 -0.17 1.08 -21.98
N GLN A 81 -1.11 2.00 -21.76
CA GLN A 81 -0.87 3.44 -21.58
C GLN A 81 -0.55 3.79 -20.11
N ALA A 82 -0.55 2.82 -19.22
CA ALA A 82 -0.22 3.05 -17.82
C ALA A 82 1.16 3.67 -17.68
N SER A 83 1.23 4.87 -17.14
CA SER A 83 2.50 5.46 -16.77
C SER A 83 2.98 4.82 -15.46
N ASP A 84 4.20 4.31 -15.46
CA ASP A 84 4.88 3.83 -14.25
C ASP A 84 6.18 4.62 -14.08
N LEU A 85 6.79 4.53 -12.93
CA LEU A 85 8.13 5.08 -12.76
C LEU A 85 9.13 4.31 -13.63
N PRO A 86 10.20 4.94 -14.10
CA PRO A 86 11.19 4.32 -14.98
C PRO A 86 12.11 3.36 -14.21
N TRP A 87 11.51 2.29 -13.65
CA TRP A 87 12.20 1.30 -12.84
C TRP A 87 13.46 0.76 -13.55
N GLY A 88 14.59 0.76 -12.85
CA GLY A 88 15.88 0.35 -13.39
C GLY A 88 16.53 1.35 -14.35
N LYS A 89 15.93 2.52 -14.57
CA LYS A 89 16.41 3.57 -15.50
C LYS A 89 16.32 4.98 -14.91
N PHE A 90 16.38 5.10 -13.59
CA PHE A 90 16.42 6.42 -12.98
C PHE A 90 17.68 7.17 -13.40
N ALA A 91 17.52 8.43 -13.69
CA ALA A 91 18.65 9.31 -14.03
C ALA A 91 19.06 10.14 -12.80
N ASP A 92 20.34 10.43 -12.69
CA ASP A 92 20.84 11.33 -11.67
C ASP A 92 20.14 12.70 -11.75
N ARG A 93 19.83 13.29 -10.61
CA ARG A 93 19.12 14.57 -10.47
C ARG A 93 17.74 14.62 -11.10
N SER A 94 17.13 13.49 -11.40
CA SER A 94 15.73 13.45 -11.82
C SER A 94 14.78 13.56 -10.63
N VAL A 95 13.60 14.16 -10.87
CA VAL A 95 12.52 14.26 -9.90
C VAL A 95 11.28 13.60 -10.51
N HIS A 96 10.72 12.66 -9.79
CA HIS A 96 9.49 11.98 -10.16
C HIS A 96 8.41 12.27 -9.12
N VAL A 97 7.27 12.76 -9.57
CA VAL A 97 6.14 13.10 -8.70
C VAL A 97 5.03 12.09 -8.92
N ILE A 98 4.58 11.46 -7.84
CA ILE A 98 3.39 10.61 -7.82
C ILE A 98 2.27 11.45 -7.23
N ASP A 99 1.43 12.03 -8.09
CA ASP A 99 0.28 12.80 -7.64
C ASP A 99 -0.86 11.84 -7.27
N VAL A 100 -1.26 11.90 -6.01
CA VAL A 100 -2.36 11.12 -5.44
C VAL A 100 -3.54 12.00 -5.01
N ALA A 101 -3.49 13.29 -5.35
CA ALA A 101 -4.60 14.20 -5.04
C ALA A 101 -5.87 13.77 -5.80
N GLY A 102 -6.99 13.80 -5.10
CA GLY A 102 -8.30 13.51 -5.71
C GLY A 102 -8.64 12.03 -5.91
N ILE A 103 -7.77 11.09 -5.56
CA ILE A 103 -8.11 9.67 -5.56
C ILE A 103 -8.59 9.20 -4.17
N ASP A 104 -9.34 8.09 -4.15
CA ASP A 104 -9.85 7.48 -2.91
C ASP A 104 -8.70 7.21 -1.92
N PRO A 105 -8.85 7.48 -0.61
CA PRO A 105 -7.79 7.26 0.37
C PRO A 105 -7.22 5.83 0.39
N LEU A 106 -8.06 4.81 0.21
CA LEU A 106 -7.59 3.43 0.12
C LEU A 106 -6.73 3.20 -1.12
N ALA A 107 -7.09 3.86 -2.22
CA ALA A 107 -6.34 3.81 -3.45
C ALA A 107 -4.98 4.54 -3.32
N GLN A 108 -4.94 5.65 -2.57
CA GLN A 108 -3.68 6.32 -2.23
C GLN A 108 -2.72 5.39 -1.47
N ASP A 109 -3.23 4.63 -0.50
CA ASP A 109 -2.44 3.64 0.25
C ASP A 109 -1.88 2.55 -0.66
N LEU A 110 -2.67 2.08 -1.64
CA LEU A 110 -2.24 1.07 -2.62
C LEU A 110 -1.14 1.61 -3.54
N VAL A 111 -1.29 2.83 -4.05
CA VAL A 111 -0.27 3.49 -4.88
C VAL A 111 1.03 3.66 -4.10
N PHE A 112 0.92 4.17 -2.87
CA PHE A 112 2.08 4.35 -1.99
C PHE A 112 2.77 3.01 -1.70
N ALA A 113 2.01 1.99 -1.28
CA ALA A 113 2.54 0.66 -1.00
C ALA A 113 3.26 0.06 -2.21
N ARG A 114 2.67 0.17 -3.41
CA ARG A 114 3.28 -0.30 -4.66
C ARG A 114 4.59 0.42 -4.97
N ALA A 115 4.58 1.75 -4.93
CA ALA A 115 5.75 2.55 -5.24
C ALA A 115 6.92 2.24 -4.29
N VAL A 116 6.64 2.19 -2.99
CA VAL A 116 7.65 1.91 -1.96
C VAL A 116 8.14 0.46 -2.03
N SER A 117 7.27 -0.52 -2.29
CA SER A 117 7.67 -1.93 -2.47
C SER A 117 8.62 -2.09 -3.64
N LYS A 118 8.27 -1.53 -4.80
CA LYS A 118 9.11 -1.60 -5.99
C LYS A 118 10.45 -0.87 -5.78
N LEU A 119 10.39 0.31 -5.18
CA LEU A 119 11.61 1.05 -4.86
C LEU A 119 12.55 0.24 -3.98
N LYS A 120 12.04 -0.35 -2.91
CA LYS A 120 12.82 -1.22 -2.02
C LYS A 120 13.43 -2.40 -2.79
N GLU A 121 12.64 -3.09 -3.61
CA GLU A 121 13.09 -4.23 -4.41
C GLU A 121 14.26 -3.85 -5.33
N HIS A 122 14.16 -2.73 -6.04
CA HIS A 122 15.21 -2.24 -6.92
C HIS A 122 16.46 -1.77 -6.16
N LEU A 123 16.28 -1.14 -5.00
CA LEU A 123 17.39 -0.76 -4.13
C LEU A 123 18.13 -1.98 -3.56
N GLU A 124 17.41 -3.02 -3.15
CA GLU A 124 18.00 -4.28 -2.68
C GLU A 124 18.76 -5.01 -3.80
N ARG A 125 18.27 -4.97 -5.04
CA ARG A 125 18.94 -5.53 -6.22
C ARG A 125 20.06 -4.65 -6.76
N ARG A 126 20.15 -3.39 -6.35
CA ARG A 126 21.07 -2.38 -6.87
C ARG A 126 20.97 -2.17 -8.39
N ASP A 127 19.75 -2.24 -8.90
CA ASP A 127 19.43 -2.11 -10.32
C ASP A 127 18.53 -0.91 -10.64
N LEU A 128 18.45 0.07 -9.73
CA LEU A 128 17.60 1.24 -9.90
C LEU A 128 18.12 2.23 -10.97
N GLY A 129 19.41 2.20 -11.27
CA GLY A 129 20.09 3.12 -12.18
C GLY A 129 20.80 4.29 -11.48
N VAL A 130 20.57 4.44 -10.17
CA VAL A 130 21.24 5.45 -9.30
C VAL A 130 21.57 4.81 -7.96
N ASP A 131 22.62 5.33 -7.30
CA ASP A 131 23.07 4.79 -6.02
C ASP A 131 22.26 5.30 -4.83
N HIS A 132 21.65 6.46 -4.96
CA HIS A 132 20.91 7.10 -3.87
C HIS A 132 19.59 7.66 -4.36
N VAL A 133 18.57 7.54 -3.52
CA VAL A 133 17.22 8.08 -3.77
C VAL A 133 16.73 8.83 -2.55
N VAL A 134 16.18 10.01 -2.78
CA VAL A 134 15.43 10.74 -1.76
C VAL A 134 13.94 10.50 -1.99
N VAL A 135 13.28 9.94 -1.01
CA VAL A 135 11.82 9.80 -1.00
C VAL A 135 11.24 10.88 -0.11
N PHE A 136 10.54 11.83 -0.72
CA PHE A 136 9.80 12.84 0.01
C PHE A 136 8.35 12.39 0.22
N VAL A 137 7.91 12.37 1.46
CA VAL A 137 6.54 12.01 1.84
C VAL A 137 5.90 13.18 2.56
N ASP A 138 4.90 13.78 1.93
CA ASP A 138 4.08 14.77 2.59
C ASP A 138 2.98 14.09 3.43
N GLU A 139 2.64 14.69 4.57
CA GLU A 139 1.67 14.14 5.52
C GLU A 139 2.01 12.69 5.96
N LEU A 140 3.22 12.47 6.42
CA LEU A 140 3.70 11.15 6.85
C LEU A 140 2.78 10.47 7.87
N ASN A 141 2.11 11.24 8.73
CA ASN A 141 1.12 10.74 9.69
C ASN A 141 -0.04 9.98 9.05
N LYS A 142 -0.35 10.23 7.78
CA LYS A 142 -1.37 9.49 7.02
C LYS A 142 -0.96 8.04 6.80
N TYR A 143 0.30 7.80 6.51
CA TYR A 143 0.83 6.47 6.17
C TYR A 143 1.44 5.74 7.38
N ALA A 144 1.94 6.49 8.36
CA ALA A 144 2.52 5.95 9.59
C ALA A 144 1.95 6.68 10.83
N PRO A 145 0.64 6.55 11.11
CA PRO A 145 0.03 7.19 12.27
C PRO A 145 0.62 6.66 13.59
N ALA A 146 0.68 7.52 14.60
CA ALA A 146 1.13 7.15 15.95
C ALA A 146 0.23 6.06 16.53
N ASP A 147 -1.08 6.28 16.42
CA ASP A 147 -2.12 5.36 16.86
C ASP A 147 -2.77 4.68 15.66
N GLY A 148 -3.25 3.46 15.83
CA GLY A 148 -3.96 2.75 14.77
C GLY A 148 -3.47 1.32 14.54
N GLN A 149 -4.09 0.68 13.56
CA GLN A 149 -3.78 -0.70 13.20
C GLN A 149 -2.38 -0.80 12.56
N ASP A 150 -1.75 -1.95 12.75
CA ASP A 150 -0.48 -2.27 12.10
C ASP A 150 -0.73 -2.61 10.62
N THR A 151 -0.73 -1.57 9.78
CA THR A 151 -0.92 -1.72 8.34
C THR A 151 0.37 -2.13 7.63
N TYR A 152 0.24 -2.69 6.43
CA TYR A 152 1.39 -3.01 5.58
C TYR A 152 2.25 -1.78 5.28
N VAL A 153 1.62 -0.65 4.93
CA VAL A 153 2.30 0.63 4.65
C VAL A 153 3.08 1.12 5.86
N ARG A 154 2.48 1.07 7.04
CA ARG A 154 3.12 1.46 8.30
C ARG A 154 4.40 0.65 8.57
N ARG A 155 4.34 -0.67 8.40
CA ARG A 155 5.52 -1.55 8.55
C ARG A 155 6.61 -1.25 7.54
N MET A 156 6.23 -1.01 6.28
CA MET A 156 7.18 -0.64 5.23
C MET A 156 7.91 0.66 5.54
N LEU A 157 7.18 1.70 5.96
CA LEU A 157 7.79 2.98 6.34
C LEU A 157 8.73 2.83 7.53
N LEU A 158 8.34 2.02 8.52
CA LEU A 158 9.22 1.73 9.63
C LEU A 158 10.52 1.05 9.16
N GLU A 159 10.40 0.02 8.32
CA GLU A 159 11.57 -0.67 7.76
C GLU A 159 12.46 0.26 6.95
N LEU A 160 11.88 1.14 6.12
CA LEU A 160 12.64 2.13 5.37
C LEU A 160 13.35 3.13 6.28
N SER A 161 12.70 3.57 7.36
CA SER A 161 13.33 4.48 8.32
C SER A 161 14.49 3.84 9.07
N GLU A 162 14.44 2.53 9.29
CA GLU A 162 15.48 1.77 10.00
C GLU A 162 16.63 1.35 9.06
N ARG A 163 16.35 0.97 7.83
CA ARG A 163 17.31 0.38 6.88
C ARG A 163 17.66 1.26 5.69
N GLY A 164 16.97 2.38 5.50
CA GLY A 164 17.11 3.22 4.31
C GLY A 164 18.57 3.61 4.05
N ARG A 165 19.33 3.98 5.08
CA ARG A 165 20.75 4.34 4.96
C ARG A 165 21.59 3.23 4.30
N TYR A 166 21.35 1.98 4.65
CA TYR A 166 22.03 0.83 4.06
C TYR A 166 21.67 0.63 2.58
N LEU A 167 20.41 0.93 2.26
CA LEU A 167 19.87 0.80 0.90
C LEU A 167 20.19 2.00 -0.01
N GLY A 168 20.83 3.05 0.51
CA GLY A 168 21.01 4.30 -0.24
C GLY A 168 19.75 5.16 -0.33
N LEU A 169 18.76 4.92 0.55
CA LEU A 169 17.52 5.68 0.58
C LEU A 169 17.54 6.69 1.73
N VAL A 170 17.17 7.92 1.40
CA VAL A 170 16.91 9.00 2.37
C VAL A 170 15.42 9.25 2.41
N LEU A 171 14.78 8.97 3.55
CA LEU A 171 13.40 9.34 3.79
C LEU A 171 13.34 10.79 4.29
N PHE A 172 12.74 11.66 3.50
CA PHE A 172 12.46 13.03 3.87
C PHE A 172 10.96 13.20 3.98
N SER A 173 10.48 13.68 5.12
CA SER A 173 9.04 13.78 5.35
C SER A 173 8.64 15.12 5.94
N ALA A 174 7.43 15.55 5.61
CA ALA A 174 6.80 16.71 6.21
C ALA A 174 5.50 16.29 6.91
N GLN A 175 5.22 16.94 8.04
CA GLN A 175 3.98 16.75 8.79
C GLN A 175 3.67 17.99 9.63
N GLN A 176 2.41 18.23 9.88
CA GLN A 176 1.97 19.33 10.74
C GLN A 176 2.18 18.99 12.22
N PHE A 177 1.88 17.75 12.62
CA PHE A 177 1.93 17.28 14.00
C PHE A 177 2.85 16.06 14.10
N ARG A 178 4.01 16.25 14.70
CA ARG A 178 4.97 15.17 14.96
C ARG A 178 4.38 14.12 15.90
N SER A 179 3.56 14.52 16.86
CA SER A 179 2.89 13.65 17.83
C SER A 179 1.98 12.62 17.15
N GLN A 180 1.48 12.92 15.95
CA GLN A 180 0.62 12.02 15.18
C GLN A 180 1.37 11.01 14.33
N VAL A 181 2.69 11.07 14.29
CA VAL A 181 3.52 10.11 13.53
C VAL A 181 4.06 9.03 14.44
N LEU A 182 4.15 7.80 13.92
CA LEU A 182 4.71 6.66 14.62
C LEU A 182 6.09 7.01 15.21
N ARG A 183 6.19 6.95 16.55
CA ARG A 183 7.37 7.37 17.29
C ARG A 183 8.68 6.74 16.82
N ARG A 184 8.63 5.45 16.42
CA ARG A 184 9.83 4.75 15.92
C ARG A 184 10.34 5.31 14.59
N VAL A 185 9.45 5.75 13.71
CA VAL A 185 9.84 6.38 12.44
C VAL A 185 10.49 7.73 12.72
N VAL A 186 9.87 8.56 13.57
CA VAL A 186 10.41 9.85 13.98
C VAL A 186 11.74 9.69 14.71
N GLY A 187 11.86 8.68 15.58
CA GLY A 187 13.07 8.40 16.35
C GLY A 187 14.29 8.00 15.51
N ASN A 188 14.05 7.47 14.31
CA ASN A 188 15.12 7.12 13.35
C ASN A 188 15.58 8.31 12.49
N ALA A 189 14.92 9.47 12.58
CA ALA A 189 15.31 10.66 11.85
C ALA A 189 16.61 11.25 12.45
N GLY A 190 17.66 11.35 11.64
CA GLY A 190 18.93 11.95 12.04
C GLY A 190 18.90 13.48 12.04
N THR A 191 17.92 14.08 11.38
CA THR A 191 17.75 15.53 11.28
C THR A 191 16.27 15.87 11.40
N ALA A 192 15.96 16.89 12.17
CA ALA A 192 14.62 17.43 12.30
C ALA A 192 14.63 18.94 12.07
N LEU A 193 13.74 19.43 11.24
CA LEU A 193 13.52 20.84 10.95
C LEU A 193 12.17 21.25 11.55
N PHE A 194 12.17 22.30 12.31
CA PHE A 194 10.95 22.82 12.98
C PHE A 194 10.62 24.19 12.41
N GLY A 195 9.37 24.32 11.95
CA GLY A 195 8.78 25.59 11.54
C GLY A 195 7.90 26.18 12.65
N ARG A 196 6.94 27.00 12.26
CA ARG A 196 5.90 27.49 13.17
C ARG A 196 4.97 26.33 13.55
N MET A 197 4.77 26.12 14.83
CA MET A 197 3.93 25.06 15.38
C MET A 197 2.84 25.63 16.27
N ASP A 198 1.78 24.83 16.49
CA ASP A 198 0.75 25.11 17.45
C ASP A 198 1.29 24.96 18.89
N MET A 199 0.75 25.74 19.83
CA MET A 199 1.18 25.70 21.22
C MET A 199 0.85 24.37 21.90
N ASP A 200 -0.26 23.76 21.55
CA ASP A 200 -0.68 22.46 22.10
C ASP A 200 0.27 21.35 21.64
N GLU A 201 0.74 21.42 20.39
CA GLU A 201 1.74 20.47 19.89
C GLU A 201 3.10 20.65 20.58
N LEU A 202 3.53 21.91 20.81
CA LEU A 202 4.76 22.21 21.54
C LEU A 202 4.75 21.71 22.99
N ALA A 203 3.57 21.66 23.63
CA ALA A 203 3.41 21.12 24.97
C ALA A 203 3.57 19.59 25.05
N THR A 204 3.61 18.89 23.92
CA THR A 204 3.81 17.44 23.92
C THR A 204 5.24 17.07 24.27
N ALA A 205 5.42 15.91 24.93
CA ALA A 205 6.73 15.44 25.40
C ALA A 205 7.81 15.30 24.30
N GLY A 206 7.38 15.26 23.03
CA GLY A 206 8.29 15.13 21.89
C GLY A 206 9.14 16.38 21.59
N TYR A 207 8.81 17.51 22.17
CA TYR A 207 9.45 18.81 21.92
C TYR A 207 10.26 19.36 23.10
N GLY A 208 10.43 18.59 24.16
CA GLY A 208 11.23 19.00 25.32
C GLY A 208 12.67 19.43 25.02
N ILE A 209 13.16 19.18 23.80
CA ILE A 209 14.47 19.66 23.31
C ILE A 209 14.43 21.11 22.82
N LEU A 210 13.23 21.69 22.64
CA LEU A 210 13.01 23.07 22.16
C LEU A 210 12.62 24.04 23.28
N SER A 211 12.41 23.54 24.49
CA SER A 211 12.03 24.30 25.70
C SER A 211 13.25 24.72 26.52
#